data_283e9bf392307adf0046d2343a3f5af0
#
_entry.id   283e9bf392307adf0046d2343a3f5af0
#
_cell.length_a   1.000
_cell.length_b   1.000
_cell.length_c   1.000
_cell.angle_alpha   90.00
_cell.angle_beta   90.00
_cell.angle_gamma   90.00
#
_symmetry.space_group_name_H-M   'P 1'
#
loop_
_entity.id
_entity.type
_entity.pdbx_description
1 polymer ?
#
loop_
_entity_poly.entity_id
_entity_poly.type
_entity_poly.pdbx_seq_one_letter_code
_entity_poly.pdbx_strand_id
1 'polypeptide(L)'
;MSTGGFGASPEINREELFADRSLVGMVFCRAYSRRVDEWLQKLFNDRLGGRPGLSLVAIGGYGRGALSPQSDLDVMLLHNGWDEADLEEAAQALWFPVWDEKIALGHSVRTIAQSIELASSDLETATSLLSLRHLAGDAELSDDLVEQSSRCWRKNRRKWLPEIVAGARDRERTNGEVAYLLEPDLKASSGGLRDINAIQWIEASGIALLDQEQRDLRAANDVLLAARVELHRGTS
;
A
#
# COMPACT_ATOMS: atom_id res chain seq x y z
N MET A 1 30.80 -22.92 -6.79
CA MET A 1 30.39 -21.61 -6.29
C MET A 1 30.35 -20.66 -7.50
N SER A 2 29.20 -20.58 -8.14
CA SER A 2 29.02 -19.66 -9.28
C SER A 2 28.17 -18.49 -8.75
N THR A 3 28.83 -17.36 -8.50
CA THR A 3 28.14 -16.10 -8.26
C THR A 3 27.54 -15.67 -9.60
N GLY A 4 26.34 -16.18 -9.90
CA GLY A 4 25.54 -15.68 -11.00
C GLY A 4 25.21 -14.23 -10.73
N GLY A 5 25.99 -13.29 -11.28
CA GLY A 5 25.69 -11.88 -11.20
C GLY A 5 24.34 -11.64 -11.88
N PHE A 6 23.36 -11.25 -11.08
CA PHE A 6 22.12 -10.72 -11.63
C PHE A 6 22.46 -9.50 -12.48
N GLY A 7 22.00 -9.45 -13.71
CA GLY A 7 22.18 -8.30 -14.60
C GLY A 7 21.68 -7.01 -13.95
N ALA A 8 22.09 -5.84 -14.46
CA ALA A 8 21.65 -4.56 -13.94
C ALA A 8 20.13 -4.51 -13.83
N SER A 9 19.62 -4.06 -12.67
CA SER A 9 18.18 -3.90 -12.45
C SER A 9 17.65 -2.80 -13.37
N PRO A 10 16.44 -2.95 -13.95
CA PRO A 10 15.83 -1.86 -14.71
C PRO A 10 15.59 -0.67 -13.78
N GLU A 11 15.84 0.55 -14.23
CA GLU A 11 15.53 1.78 -13.51
C GLU A 11 14.04 2.12 -13.63
N ILE A 12 13.45 2.67 -12.57
CA ILE A 12 12.03 3.09 -12.58
C ILE A 12 11.81 4.32 -13.46
N ASN A 13 12.85 5.13 -13.70
CA ASN A 13 12.80 6.39 -14.47
C ASN A 13 11.60 7.29 -14.06
N ARG A 14 11.59 7.71 -12.79
CA ARG A 14 10.50 8.49 -12.18
C ARG A 14 10.63 10.00 -12.37
N GLU A 15 11.80 10.50 -12.79
CA GLU A 15 12.09 11.93 -12.89
C GLU A 15 11.16 12.64 -13.86
N GLU A 16 10.95 12.06 -15.05
CA GLU A 16 10.03 12.60 -16.06
C GLU A 16 8.60 12.72 -15.53
N LEU A 17 8.13 11.66 -14.84
CA LEU A 17 6.81 11.63 -14.23
C LEU A 17 6.66 12.70 -13.14
N PHE A 18 7.70 12.89 -12.31
CA PHE A 18 7.68 13.89 -11.24
C PHE A 18 7.71 15.32 -11.79
N ALA A 19 8.35 15.53 -12.95
CA ALA A 19 8.40 16.82 -13.63
C ALA A 19 7.09 17.18 -14.35
N ASP A 20 6.26 16.19 -14.70
CA ASP A 20 4.99 16.43 -15.40
C ASP A 20 3.94 17.04 -14.48
N ARG A 21 3.78 18.36 -14.57
CA ARG A 21 2.81 19.15 -13.79
C ARG A 21 1.35 19.01 -14.27
N SER A 22 1.10 18.36 -15.40
CA SER A 22 -0.26 18.07 -15.86
C SER A 22 -0.91 16.94 -15.05
N LEU A 23 -0.10 16.07 -14.43
CA LEU A 23 -0.55 15.00 -13.57
C LEU A 23 -0.75 15.51 -12.14
N VAL A 24 -1.99 15.60 -11.68
CA VAL A 24 -2.35 16.15 -10.36
C VAL A 24 -3.08 15.10 -9.51
N GLY A 25 -2.87 15.10 -8.20
CA GLY A 25 -3.62 14.32 -7.23
C GLY A 25 -3.66 12.83 -7.56
N MET A 26 -4.86 12.24 -7.58
CA MET A 26 -5.05 10.81 -7.83
C MET A 26 -4.57 10.39 -9.23
N VAL A 27 -4.61 11.27 -10.24
CA VAL A 27 -4.12 10.96 -11.59
C VAL A 27 -2.60 10.72 -11.56
N PHE A 28 -1.86 11.60 -10.87
CA PHE A 28 -0.43 11.38 -10.62
C PHE A 28 -0.18 10.10 -9.83
N CYS A 29 -0.89 9.91 -8.72
CA CYS A 29 -0.69 8.73 -7.86
C CYS A 29 -0.87 7.42 -8.62
N ARG A 30 -1.90 7.34 -9.47
CA ARG A 30 -2.13 6.17 -10.33
C ARG A 30 -1.06 5.98 -11.40
N ALA A 31 -0.61 7.07 -12.03
CA ALA A 31 0.47 7.01 -13.02
C ALA A 31 1.77 6.52 -12.39
N TYR A 32 2.12 7.04 -11.21
CA TYR A 32 3.30 6.61 -10.47
C TYR A 32 3.18 5.17 -9.97
N SER A 33 2.03 4.79 -9.39
CA SER A 33 1.79 3.40 -8.97
C SER A 33 1.92 2.43 -10.14
N ARG A 34 1.37 2.75 -11.32
CA ARG A 34 1.49 1.93 -12.51
C ARG A 34 2.95 1.78 -12.98
N ARG A 35 3.73 2.85 -12.96
CA ARG A 35 5.15 2.82 -13.30
C ARG A 35 5.93 1.89 -12.38
N VAL A 36 5.63 1.94 -11.09
CA VAL A 36 6.24 1.04 -10.08
C VAL A 36 5.75 -0.39 -10.27
N ASP A 37 4.47 -0.61 -10.59
CA ASP A 37 3.91 -1.93 -10.88
C ASP A 37 4.66 -2.61 -12.04
N GLU A 38 4.79 -1.92 -13.16
CA GLU A 38 5.48 -2.43 -14.35
C GLU A 38 6.94 -2.80 -14.05
N TRP A 39 7.60 -1.96 -13.26
CA TRP A 39 8.98 -2.21 -12.82
C TRP A 39 9.08 -3.42 -11.89
N LEU A 40 8.22 -3.53 -10.87
CA LEU A 40 8.22 -4.67 -9.95
C LEU A 40 7.80 -5.97 -10.63
N GLN A 41 6.83 -5.93 -11.55
CA GLN A 41 6.44 -7.09 -12.35
C GLN A 41 7.60 -7.61 -13.18
N LYS A 42 8.32 -6.70 -13.86
CA LYS A 42 9.51 -7.07 -14.62
C LYS A 42 10.58 -7.65 -13.71
N LEU A 43 10.87 -7.02 -12.59
CA LEU A 43 11.85 -7.49 -11.62
C LEU A 43 11.50 -8.88 -11.09
N PHE A 44 10.24 -9.11 -10.70
CA PHE A 44 9.75 -10.40 -10.24
C PHE A 44 9.92 -11.48 -11.31
N ASN A 45 9.51 -11.20 -12.56
CA ASN A 45 9.60 -12.17 -13.65
C ASN A 45 11.06 -12.49 -14.00
N ASP A 46 11.94 -11.50 -14.01
CA ASP A 46 13.37 -11.68 -14.34
C ASP A 46 14.11 -12.48 -13.24
N ARG A 47 13.72 -12.33 -11.97
CA ARG A 47 14.41 -12.93 -10.81
C ARG A 47 13.77 -14.21 -10.29
N LEU A 48 12.45 -14.28 -10.31
CA LEU A 48 11.64 -15.32 -9.68
C LEU A 48 10.67 -16.00 -10.65
N GLY A 49 10.61 -15.56 -11.90
CA GLY A 49 9.69 -16.10 -12.90
C GLY A 49 9.81 -17.62 -13.05
N GLY A 50 8.66 -18.29 -13.12
CA GLY A 50 8.58 -19.75 -13.20
C GLY A 50 8.67 -20.50 -11.85
N ARG A 51 8.84 -19.81 -10.74
CA ARG A 51 8.80 -20.41 -9.39
C ARG A 51 7.33 -20.42 -8.89
N PRO A 52 6.67 -21.61 -8.77
CA PRO A 52 5.26 -21.67 -8.36
C PRO A 52 5.07 -21.36 -6.88
N GLY A 53 3.87 -20.92 -6.52
CA GLY A 53 3.52 -20.69 -5.11
C GLY A 53 4.17 -19.47 -4.47
N LEU A 54 4.61 -18.51 -5.30
CA LEU A 54 5.02 -17.16 -4.88
C LEU A 54 4.10 -16.12 -5.51
N SER A 55 3.71 -15.13 -4.76
CA SER A 55 2.97 -13.96 -5.25
C SER A 55 3.50 -12.68 -4.64
N LEU A 56 3.78 -11.67 -5.46
CA LEU A 56 4.10 -10.32 -5.01
C LEU A 56 2.83 -9.48 -5.01
N VAL A 57 2.54 -8.84 -3.89
CA VAL A 57 1.35 -8.02 -3.72
C VAL A 57 1.68 -6.64 -3.15
N ALA A 58 0.96 -5.62 -3.61
CA ALA A 58 0.94 -4.29 -3.02
C ALA A 58 -0.11 -4.23 -1.91
N ILE A 59 0.20 -3.55 -0.80
CA ILE A 59 -0.72 -3.36 0.32
C ILE A 59 -0.78 -1.88 0.73
N GLY A 60 -1.66 -1.54 1.65
CA GLY A 60 -1.75 -0.20 2.20
C GLY A 60 -1.98 0.91 1.16
N GLY A 61 -1.22 2.00 1.24
CA GLY A 61 -1.30 3.13 0.31
C GLY A 61 -0.97 2.75 -1.13
N TYR A 62 0.04 1.93 -1.32
CA TYR A 62 0.43 1.43 -2.62
C TYR A 62 -0.62 0.48 -3.21
N GLY A 63 -1.20 -0.39 -2.39
CA GLY A 63 -2.30 -1.25 -2.81
C GLY A 63 -3.50 -0.47 -3.37
N ARG A 64 -3.82 0.69 -2.81
CA ARG A 64 -4.85 1.62 -3.31
C ARG A 64 -4.45 2.40 -4.57
N GLY A 65 -3.23 2.26 -5.07
CA GLY A 65 -2.71 3.07 -6.18
C GLY A 65 -2.50 4.53 -5.81
N ALA A 66 -2.21 4.83 -4.55
CA ALA A 66 -2.10 6.18 -3.99
C ALA A 66 -0.65 6.57 -3.66
N LEU A 67 0.34 6.12 -4.45
CA LEU A 67 1.73 6.54 -4.27
C LEU A 67 1.91 8.03 -4.59
N SER A 68 2.46 8.77 -3.64
CA SER A 68 2.98 10.13 -3.83
C SER A 68 4.51 10.07 -3.97
N PRO A 69 5.21 11.13 -4.41
CA PRO A 69 6.66 11.08 -4.68
C PRO A 69 7.52 10.57 -3.53
N GLN A 70 7.15 10.86 -2.28
CA GLN A 70 7.86 10.43 -1.07
C GLN A 70 7.09 9.36 -0.27
N SER A 71 6.18 8.62 -0.90
CA SER A 71 5.49 7.52 -0.23
C SER A 71 6.39 6.32 -0.08
N ASP A 72 6.26 5.63 1.05
CA ASP A 72 6.79 4.29 1.24
C ASP A 72 6.12 3.32 0.25
N LEU A 73 6.86 2.32 -0.18
CA LEU A 73 6.39 1.25 -1.03
C LEU A 73 6.08 0.04 -0.15
N ASP A 74 4.80 -0.20 0.12
CA ASP A 74 4.36 -1.30 0.95
C ASP A 74 4.06 -2.54 0.10
N VAL A 75 4.90 -3.57 0.22
CA VAL A 75 4.77 -4.83 -0.54
C VAL A 75 4.88 -6.05 0.36
N MET A 76 4.27 -7.14 -0.07
CA MET A 76 4.40 -8.41 0.60
C MET A 76 4.68 -9.52 -0.42
N LEU A 77 5.66 -10.37 -0.12
CA LEU A 77 5.90 -11.61 -0.82
C LEU A 77 5.11 -12.71 -0.11
N LEU A 78 4.08 -13.21 -0.79
CA LEU A 78 3.30 -14.36 -0.35
C LEU A 78 3.94 -15.64 -0.82
N HIS A 79 3.87 -16.69 0.03
CA HIS A 79 4.33 -18.02 -0.32
C HIS A 79 3.41 -19.11 0.24
N ASN A 80 3.43 -20.28 -0.38
CA ASN A 80 2.63 -21.43 0.00
C ASN A 80 3.40 -22.52 0.78
N GLY A 81 4.41 -22.12 1.55
CA GLY A 81 5.19 -23.05 2.39
C GLY A 81 6.59 -23.34 1.86
N TRP A 82 7.25 -22.39 1.22
CA TRP A 82 8.64 -22.46 0.80
C TRP A 82 9.59 -22.59 1.99
N ASP A 83 10.76 -23.19 1.77
CA ASP A 83 11.82 -23.28 2.76
C ASP A 83 12.42 -21.87 3.05
N GLU A 84 12.88 -21.68 4.29
CA GLU A 84 13.36 -20.37 4.77
C GLU A 84 14.54 -19.83 3.94
N ALA A 85 15.48 -20.69 3.55
CA ALA A 85 16.65 -20.30 2.74
C ALA A 85 16.24 -19.83 1.34
N ASP A 86 15.30 -20.52 0.69
CA ASP A 86 14.78 -20.15 -0.62
C ASP A 86 13.98 -18.85 -0.57
N LEU A 87 13.25 -18.62 0.54
CA LEU A 87 12.51 -17.38 0.78
C LEU A 87 13.44 -16.18 1.01
N GLU A 88 14.52 -16.38 1.75
CA GLU A 88 15.51 -15.33 1.97
C GLU A 88 16.17 -14.91 0.64
N GLU A 89 16.57 -15.88 -0.20
CA GLU A 89 17.12 -15.60 -1.53
C GLU A 89 16.11 -14.84 -2.41
N ALA A 90 14.85 -15.31 -2.45
CA ALA A 90 13.78 -14.69 -3.22
C ALA A 90 13.49 -13.26 -2.75
N ALA A 91 13.41 -13.05 -1.43
CA ALA A 91 13.19 -11.74 -0.84
C ALA A 91 14.33 -10.78 -1.14
N GLN A 92 15.59 -11.19 -0.97
CA GLN A 92 16.76 -10.38 -1.28
C GLN A 92 16.81 -9.99 -2.76
N ALA A 93 16.46 -10.91 -3.66
CA ALA A 93 16.43 -10.65 -5.10
C ALA A 93 15.44 -9.54 -5.49
N LEU A 94 14.37 -9.35 -4.69
CA LEU A 94 13.37 -8.28 -4.91
C LEU A 94 13.70 -7.00 -4.15
N TRP A 95 14.17 -7.09 -2.89
CA TRP A 95 14.30 -5.91 -2.03
C TRP A 95 15.56 -5.10 -2.31
N PHE A 96 16.69 -5.72 -2.65
CA PHE A 96 17.91 -4.98 -2.96
C PHE A 96 17.74 -3.99 -4.11
N PRO A 97 17.15 -4.35 -5.26
CA PRO A 97 16.88 -3.36 -6.32
C PRO A 97 15.99 -2.20 -5.90
N VAL A 98 15.02 -2.42 -4.99
CA VAL A 98 14.16 -1.33 -4.47
C VAL A 98 14.98 -0.37 -3.61
N TRP A 99 15.87 -0.87 -2.77
CA TRP A 99 16.75 -0.02 -1.98
C TRP A 99 17.78 0.73 -2.83
N ASP A 100 18.28 0.13 -3.91
CA ASP A 100 19.19 0.79 -4.85
C ASP A 100 18.51 2.01 -5.52
N GLU A 101 17.20 1.94 -5.75
CA GLU A 101 16.37 3.06 -6.22
C GLU A 101 16.10 4.12 -5.15
N LYS A 102 16.59 3.94 -3.92
CA LYS A 102 16.38 4.84 -2.77
C LYS A 102 14.91 5.09 -2.45
N ILE A 103 14.07 4.06 -2.61
CA ILE A 103 12.67 4.10 -2.23
C ILE A 103 12.55 3.51 -0.82
N ALA A 104 11.83 4.20 0.05
CA ALA A 104 11.49 3.66 1.36
C ALA A 104 10.58 2.44 1.17
N LEU A 105 10.97 1.30 1.76
CA LEU A 105 10.31 0.01 1.53
C LEU A 105 9.76 -0.57 2.83
N GLY A 106 8.44 -0.64 2.91
CA GLY A 106 7.73 -1.51 3.85
C GLY A 106 7.58 -2.89 3.20
N HIS A 107 8.15 -3.93 3.80
CA HIS A 107 8.12 -5.26 3.21
C HIS A 107 7.85 -6.36 4.24
N SER A 108 7.28 -7.45 3.76
CA SER A 108 7.11 -8.66 4.55
C SER A 108 7.09 -9.90 3.65
N VAL A 109 7.40 -11.06 4.25
CA VAL A 109 7.30 -12.38 3.61
C VAL A 109 6.41 -13.23 4.50
N ARG A 110 5.29 -13.73 3.99
CA ARG A 110 4.29 -14.44 4.81
C ARG A 110 3.52 -15.46 3.99
N THR A 111 3.00 -16.45 4.69
CA THR A 111 1.90 -17.29 4.18
C THR A 111 0.56 -16.60 4.39
N ILE A 112 -0.50 -17.10 3.74
CA ILE A 112 -1.88 -16.63 3.99
C ILE A 112 -2.24 -16.80 5.47
N ALA A 113 -1.94 -17.97 6.04
CA ALA A 113 -2.26 -18.27 7.44
C ALA A 113 -1.63 -17.24 8.41
N GLN A 114 -0.33 -16.95 8.26
CA GLN A 114 0.37 -15.95 9.06
C GLN A 114 -0.22 -14.55 8.88
N SER A 115 -0.59 -14.19 7.66
CA SER A 115 -1.20 -12.89 7.35
C SER A 115 -2.55 -12.71 8.03
N ILE A 116 -3.41 -13.75 8.01
CA ILE A 116 -4.73 -13.73 8.64
C ILE A 116 -4.64 -13.79 10.17
N GLU A 117 -3.72 -14.56 10.71
CA GLU A 117 -3.47 -14.61 12.15
C GLU A 117 -3.08 -13.21 12.67
N LEU A 118 -2.13 -12.55 12.03
CA LEU A 118 -1.70 -11.20 12.40
C LEU A 118 -2.84 -10.19 12.21
N ALA A 119 -3.58 -10.23 11.10
CA ALA A 119 -4.74 -9.37 10.86
C ALA A 119 -5.89 -9.57 11.86
N SER A 120 -5.94 -10.69 12.58
CA SER A 120 -6.92 -10.91 13.65
C SER A 120 -6.58 -10.19 14.96
N SER A 121 -5.31 -9.81 15.15
CA SER A 121 -4.78 -9.21 16.38
C SER A 121 -4.26 -7.78 16.22
N ASP A 122 -3.82 -7.40 15.01
CA ASP A 122 -3.23 -6.12 14.68
C ASP A 122 -4.08 -5.34 13.67
N LEU A 123 -4.55 -4.13 14.05
CA LEU A 123 -5.41 -3.28 13.23
C LEU A 123 -4.67 -2.75 11.99
N GLU A 124 -3.39 -2.43 12.10
CA GLU A 124 -2.61 -1.90 10.98
C GLU A 124 -2.49 -2.96 9.86
N THR A 125 -2.14 -4.19 10.21
CA THR A 125 -2.12 -5.31 9.27
C THR A 125 -3.51 -5.56 8.70
N ALA A 126 -4.56 -5.60 9.53
CA ALA A 126 -5.92 -5.83 9.08
C ALA A 126 -6.36 -4.81 8.03
N THR A 127 -6.09 -3.52 8.26
CA THR A 127 -6.47 -2.44 7.35
C THR A 127 -5.59 -2.37 6.10
N SER A 128 -4.30 -2.71 6.19
CA SER A 128 -3.41 -2.74 5.02
C SER A 128 -3.81 -3.82 4.02
N LEU A 129 -4.22 -5.00 4.51
CA LEU A 129 -4.70 -6.12 3.69
C LEU A 129 -6.04 -5.83 2.97
N LEU A 130 -6.89 -4.93 3.47
CA LEU A 130 -8.10 -4.51 2.76
C LEU A 130 -7.83 -3.82 1.43
N SER A 131 -6.61 -3.35 1.23
CA SER A 131 -6.17 -2.68 0.01
C SER A 131 -5.21 -3.54 -0.81
N LEU A 132 -5.17 -4.85 -0.55
CA LEU A 132 -4.28 -5.77 -1.23
C LEU A 132 -4.56 -5.79 -2.73
N ARG A 133 -3.50 -5.73 -3.53
CA ARG A 133 -3.55 -5.80 -5.00
C ARG A 133 -2.41 -6.67 -5.51
N HIS A 134 -2.75 -7.64 -6.36
CA HIS A 134 -1.78 -8.50 -7.03
C HIS A 134 -0.85 -7.69 -7.94
N LEU A 135 0.45 -8.01 -7.92
CA LEU A 135 1.45 -7.41 -8.81
C LEU A 135 2.02 -8.47 -9.76
N ALA A 136 2.50 -9.60 -9.25
CA ALA A 136 3.15 -10.62 -10.06
C ALA A 136 3.10 -11.99 -9.38
N GLY A 137 3.33 -13.06 -10.14
CA GLY A 137 3.41 -14.43 -9.64
C GLY A 137 2.07 -15.14 -9.63
N ASP A 138 1.80 -15.90 -8.57
CA ASP A 138 0.62 -16.74 -8.41
C ASP A 138 -0.60 -15.87 -8.02
N ALA A 139 -1.49 -15.63 -8.98
CA ALA A 139 -2.69 -14.81 -8.78
C ALA A 139 -3.71 -15.50 -7.85
N GLU A 140 -3.84 -16.83 -7.90
CA GLU A 140 -4.77 -17.58 -7.05
C GLU A 140 -4.41 -17.38 -5.57
N LEU A 141 -3.11 -17.39 -5.25
CA LEU A 141 -2.62 -17.14 -3.90
C LEU A 141 -2.97 -15.73 -3.40
N SER A 142 -2.94 -14.73 -4.28
CA SER A 142 -3.35 -13.36 -3.94
C SER A 142 -4.86 -13.25 -3.74
N ASP A 143 -5.65 -13.87 -4.62
CA ASP A 143 -7.11 -13.84 -4.58
C ASP A 143 -7.63 -14.53 -3.31
N ASP A 144 -7.02 -15.64 -2.93
CA ASP A 144 -7.31 -16.34 -1.67
C ASP A 144 -7.06 -15.43 -0.46
N LEU A 145 -5.95 -14.69 -0.45
CA LEU A 145 -5.68 -13.76 0.64
C LEU A 145 -6.67 -12.59 0.69
N VAL A 146 -7.06 -12.03 -0.47
CA VAL A 146 -8.11 -10.99 -0.54
C VAL A 146 -9.40 -11.48 0.08
N GLU A 147 -9.85 -12.68 -0.29
CA GLU A 147 -11.09 -13.26 0.24
C GLU A 147 -11.02 -13.50 1.75
N GLN A 148 -9.93 -14.12 2.22
CA GLN A 148 -9.74 -14.43 3.63
C GLN A 148 -9.58 -13.16 4.47
N SER A 149 -8.87 -12.14 4.00
CA SER A 149 -8.72 -10.85 4.66
C SER A 149 -10.08 -10.14 4.80
N SER A 150 -10.89 -10.13 3.75
CA SER A 150 -12.23 -9.55 3.78
C SER A 150 -13.16 -10.26 4.76
N ARG A 151 -13.09 -11.59 4.84
CA ARG A 151 -13.84 -12.37 5.84
C ARG A 151 -13.35 -12.09 7.26
N CYS A 152 -12.03 -12.06 7.47
CA CYS A 152 -11.41 -11.77 8.75
C CYS A 152 -11.83 -10.37 9.25
N TRP A 153 -11.79 -9.36 8.38
CA TRP A 153 -12.23 -8.00 8.69
C TRP A 153 -13.68 -7.94 9.14
N ARG A 154 -14.61 -8.51 8.34
CA ARG A 154 -16.04 -8.52 8.70
C ARG A 154 -16.34 -9.28 9.98
N LYS A 155 -15.62 -10.39 10.23
CA LYS A 155 -15.77 -11.18 11.46
C LYS A 155 -15.34 -10.39 12.70
N ASN A 156 -14.26 -9.61 12.60
CA ASN A 156 -13.65 -8.87 13.69
C ASN A 156 -14.15 -7.41 13.79
N ARG A 157 -15.14 -6.99 12.99
CA ARG A 157 -15.62 -5.59 12.94
C ARG A 157 -16.01 -5.01 14.31
N ARG A 158 -16.58 -5.82 15.23
CA ARG A 158 -16.96 -5.37 16.57
C ARG A 158 -15.75 -4.98 17.43
N LYS A 159 -14.58 -5.57 17.15
CA LYS A 159 -13.32 -5.21 17.77
C LYS A 159 -12.76 -3.96 17.12
N TRP A 160 -12.69 -3.93 15.78
CA TRP A 160 -11.96 -2.91 15.03
C TRP A 160 -12.66 -1.56 14.95
N LEU A 161 -13.99 -1.51 14.81
CA LEU A 161 -14.71 -0.24 14.66
C LEU A 161 -14.49 0.73 15.84
N PRO A 162 -14.55 0.30 17.11
CA PRO A 162 -14.21 1.18 18.24
C PRO A 162 -12.76 1.65 18.22
N GLU A 163 -11.80 0.80 17.80
CA GLU A 163 -10.38 1.16 17.72
C GLU A 163 -10.13 2.20 16.62
N ILE A 164 -10.79 2.09 15.46
CA ILE A 164 -10.72 3.10 14.38
C ILE A 164 -11.21 4.45 14.89
N VAL A 165 -12.37 4.48 15.58
CA VAL A 165 -12.95 5.72 16.14
C VAL A 165 -12.03 6.31 17.20
N ALA A 166 -11.49 5.48 18.09
CA ALA A 166 -10.54 5.93 19.10
C ALA A 166 -9.28 6.51 18.49
N GLY A 167 -8.72 5.85 17.48
CA GLY A 167 -7.54 6.33 16.74
C GLY A 167 -7.79 7.64 16.00
N ALA A 168 -9.00 7.86 15.44
CA ALA A 168 -9.36 9.14 14.82
C ALA A 168 -9.36 10.27 15.85
N ARG A 169 -10.00 10.07 17.01
CA ARG A 169 -10.03 11.05 18.10
C ARG A 169 -8.66 11.33 18.71
N ASP A 170 -7.79 10.33 18.74
CA ASP A 170 -6.42 10.49 19.23
C ASP A 170 -5.58 11.33 18.26
N ARG A 171 -5.71 11.11 16.96
CA ARG A 171 -5.07 11.92 15.92
C ARG A 171 -5.54 13.38 15.97
N GLU A 172 -6.85 13.62 16.14
CA GLU A 172 -7.40 14.97 16.30
C GLU A 172 -6.74 15.71 17.47
N ARG A 173 -6.62 15.06 18.63
CA ARG A 173 -5.99 15.64 19.82
C ARG A 173 -4.50 15.90 19.63
N THR A 174 -3.79 15.04 18.92
CA THR A 174 -2.33 15.09 18.78
C THR A 174 -1.89 15.99 17.65
N ASN A 175 -2.58 15.93 16.50
CA ASN A 175 -2.17 16.58 15.26
C ASN A 175 -3.08 17.77 14.86
N GLY A 176 -4.14 18.04 15.62
CA GLY A 176 -5.11 19.10 15.28
C GLY A 176 -5.91 18.81 14.01
N GLU A 177 -6.59 19.82 13.49
CA GLU A 177 -7.44 19.73 12.31
C GLU A 177 -6.75 20.38 11.08
N VAL A 178 -6.79 19.69 9.93
CA VAL A 178 -6.18 20.17 8.67
C VAL A 178 -6.63 21.61 8.32
N ALA A 179 -7.90 21.92 8.55
CA ALA A 179 -8.48 23.20 8.14
C ALA A 179 -8.01 24.41 8.95
N TYR A 180 -7.44 24.21 10.15
CA TYR A 180 -7.12 25.29 11.08
C TYR A 180 -5.63 25.43 11.38
N LEU A 181 -4.78 24.57 10.85
CA LEU A 181 -3.33 24.61 11.05
C LEU A 181 -2.65 25.35 9.90
N LEU A 182 -1.60 26.13 10.20
CA LEU A 182 -0.76 26.79 9.19
C LEU A 182 0.06 25.75 8.38
N GLU A 183 0.53 24.70 9.06
CA GLU A 183 1.32 23.63 8.46
C GLU A 183 0.69 22.26 8.86
N PRO A 184 -0.44 21.87 8.25
CA PRO A 184 -1.13 20.65 8.62
C PRO A 184 -0.41 19.40 8.09
N ASP A 185 -0.42 18.33 8.89
CA ASP A 185 -0.14 17.00 8.36
C ASP A 185 -1.35 16.49 7.56
N LEU A 186 -1.27 16.57 6.23
CA LEU A 186 -2.35 16.14 5.32
C LEU A 186 -2.70 14.64 5.44
N LYS A 187 -1.82 13.83 6.05
CA LYS A 187 -2.06 12.41 6.29
C LYS A 187 -2.69 12.15 7.65
N ALA A 188 -2.14 12.75 8.71
CA ALA A 188 -2.44 12.36 10.09
C ALA A 188 -3.35 13.34 10.84
N SER A 189 -3.44 14.64 10.47
CA SER A 189 -4.37 15.58 11.11
C SER A 189 -5.83 15.18 10.86
N SER A 190 -6.73 15.59 11.75
CA SER A 190 -8.18 15.39 11.60
C SER A 190 -8.68 16.07 10.32
N GLY A 191 -9.51 15.37 9.55
CA GLY A 191 -9.90 15.75 8.19
C GLY A 191 -8.86 15.41 7.12
N GLY A 192 -7.77 14.71 7.46
CA GLY A 192 -6.72 14.28 6.53
C GLY A 192 -6.99 12.90 5.89
N LEU A 193 -6.01 12.41 5.12
CA LEU A 193 -6.13 11.17 4.36
C LEU A 193 -6.39 9.92 5.23
N ARG A 194 -5.93 9.90 6.49
CA ARG A 194 -6.21 8.78 7.41
C ARG A 194 -7.67 8.71 7.82
N ASP A 195 -8.38 9.82 7.88
CA ASP A 195 -9.81 9.80 8.18
C ASP A 195 -10.63 9.32 6.98
N ILE A 196 -10.23 9.67 5.77
CA ILE A 196 -10.81 9.10 4.55
C ILE A 196 -10.61 7.58 4.53
N ASN A 197 -9.40 7.11 4.82
CA ASN A 197 -9.13 5.67 4.91
C ASN A 197 -9.97 5.00 6.02
N ALA A 198 -10.13 5.64 7.18
CA ALA A 198 -10.94 5.12 8.27
C ALA A 198 -12.41 4.91 7.84
N ILE A 199 -12.98 5.87 7.11
CA ILE A 199 -14.34 5.75 6.57
C ILE A 199 -14.42 4.58 5.56
N GLN A 200 -13.43 4.43 4.67
CA GLN A 200 -13.37 3.30 3.73
C GLN A 200 -13.27 1.95 4.44
N TRP A 201 -12.52 1.84 5.54
CA TRP A 201 -12.44 0.62 6.34
C TRP A 201 -13.76 0.31 7.06
N ILE A 202 -14.47 1.35 7.53
CA ILE A 202 -15.82 1.21 8.11
C ILE A 202 -16.79 0.69 7.03
N GLU A 203 -16.75 1.24 5.82
CA GLU A 203 -17.55 0.77 4.68
C GLU A 203 -17.26 -0.70 4.34
N ALA A 204 -15.99 -1.10 4.32
CA ALA A 204 -15.56 -2.49 4.08
C ALA A 204 -16.10 -3.47 5.15
N SER A 205 -16.51 -2.98 6.33
CA SER A 205 -17.14 -3.79 7.37
C SER A 205 -18.61 -4.15 7.07
N GLY A 206 -19.17 -3.59 6.00
CA GLY A 206 -20.58 -3.77 5.60
C GLY A 206 -21.51 -2.61 6.00
N ILE A 207 -20.97 -1.48 6.44
CA ILE A 207 -21.72 -0.25 6.71
C ILE A 207 -21.71 0.59 5.44
N ALA A 208 -22.87 0.70 4.78
CA ALA A 208 -22.99 1.48 3.54
C ALA A 208 -22.98 2.99 3.82
N LEU A 209 -22.24 3.73 3.00
CA LEU A 209 -22.35 5.19 2.92
C LEU A 209 -23.47 5.57 1.95
N LEU A 210 -24.07 6.74 2.17
CA LEU A 210 -24.99 7.33 1.21
C LEU A 210 -24.22 7.77 -0.05
N ASP A 211 -24.88 7.77 -1.19
CA ASP A 211 -24.26 8.18 -2.46
C ASP A 211 -23.65 9.58 -2.42
N GLN A 212 -24.28 10.51 -1.69
CA GLN A 212 -23.73 11.85 -1.48
C GLN A 212 -22.45 11.82 -0.66
N GLU A 213 -22.43 11.08 0.45
CA GLU A 213 -21.26 10.92 1.31
C GLU A 213 -20.08 10.32 0.56
N GLN A 214 -20.33 9.33 -0.32
CA GLN A 214 -19.29 8.76 -1.19
C GLN A 214 -18.74 9.76 -2.19
N ARG A 215 -19.58 10.64 -2.77
CA ARG A 215 -19.11 11.71 -3.67
C ARG A 215 -18.25 12.73 -2.93
N ASP A 216 -18.71 13.17 -1.76
CA ASP A 216 -18.02 14.16 -0.94
C ASP A 216 -16.66 13.60 -0.46
N LEU A 217 -16.61 12.34 -0.05
CA LEU A 217 -15.38 11.66 0.35
C LEU A 217 -14.36 11.57 -0.79
N ARG A 218 -14.82 11.26 -2.02
CA ARG A 218 -13.95 11.24 -3.20
C ARG A 218 -13.41 12.63 -3.52
N ALA A 219 -14.25 13.65 -3.50
CA ALA A 219 -13.84 15.03 -3.75
C ALA A 219 -12.81 15.51 -2.71
N ALA A 220 -13.02 15.22 -1.43
CA ALA A 220 -12.07 15.51 -0.36
C ALA A 220 -10.74 14.79 -0.55
N ASN A 221 -10.77 13.51 -0.89
CA ASN A 221 -9.58 12.71 -1.18
C ASN A 221 -8.76 13.30 -2.34
N ASP A 222 -9.41 13.71 -3.41
CA ASP A 222 -8.74 14.29 -4.59
C ASP A 222 -8.04 15.61 -4.24
N VAL A 223 -8.65 16.47 -3.43
CA VAL A 223 -8.03 17.72 -2.96
C VAL A 223 -6.82 17.44 -2.07
N LEU A 224 -6.94 16.55 -1.09
CA LEU A 224 -5.84 16.20 -0.18
C LEU A 224 -4.67 15.55 -0.91
N LEU A 225 -4.95 14.66 -1.86
CA LEU A 225 -3.91 14.03 -2.67
C LEU A 225 -3.25 15.04 -3.61
N ALA A 226 -3.99 15.98 -4.20
CA ALA A 226 -3.41 17.03 -5.03
C ALA A 226 -2.43 17.88 -4.22
N ALA A 227 -2.83 18.35 -3.04
CA ALA A 227 -1.97 19.10 -2.15
C ALA A 227 -0.73 18.31 -1.73
N ARG A 228 -0.92 17.02 -1.34
CA ARG A 228 0.19 16.16 -0.93
C ARG A 228 1.21 15.91 -2.04
N VAL A 229 0.75 15.65 -3.26
CA VAL A 229 1.63 15.43 -4.41
C VAL A 229 2.49 16.67 -4.68
N GLU A 230 1.89 17.88 -4.65
CA GLU A 230 2.64 19.11 -4.88
C GLU A 230 3.64 19.42 -3.76
N LEU A 231 3.27 19.19 -2.50
CA LEU A 231 4.20 19.31 -1.38
C LEU A 231 5.40 18.37 -1.53
N HIS A 232 5.17 17.11 -1.86
CA HIS A 232 6.24 16.14 -2.05
C HIS A 232 7.14 16.47 -3.24
N ARG A 233 6.59 17.03 -4.33
CA ARG A 233 7.37 17.51 -5.49
C ARG A 233 8.24 18.70 -5.16
N GLY A 234 7.80 19.55 -4.24
CA GLY A 234 8.55 20.74 -3.82
C GLY A 234 9.73 20.45 -2.91
N THR A 235 9.77 19.25 -2.33
CA THR A 235 10.78 18.81 -1.34
C THR A 235 11.65 17.64 -1.85
N SER A 236 11.48 17.24 -3.11
CA SER A 236 12.20 16.13 -3.77
C SER A 236 13.43 16.62 -4.53
#